data_1e46c300acc007ddef80142039250154
#
_entry.id   1e46c300acc007ddef80142039250154
#
_cell.length_a   1.000
_cell.length_b   1.000
_cell.length_c   1.000
_cell.angle_alpha   90.00
_cell.angle_beta   90.00
_cell.angle_gamma   90.00
#
_symmetry.space_group_name_H-M   'P 1'
#
loop_
_entity.id
_entity.type
_entity.pdbx_description
1 polymer ?
#
loop_
_entity_poly.entity_id
_entity_poly.type
_entity_poly.pdbx_seq_one_letter_code
_entity_poly.pdbx_strand_id
1 'polypeptide(L)'
;MDTTLDSGATASTAMPTSVGDAPRNLLGRPATRHRGTDIDGATLEPEALRVRDLDLNALIGATTFEGALAHLWFDVAPGSAEHRAHEAAIGARLAAFADALAPGSAAQSVAADLGAAGVAPVFAAASGLLRGFDDVAARVHGEAPDDADLDTMLLCAAAAPFLLHAAIEGRPFAARDDSIGASLAGTSSHAQRMLVLTGATRNDAPAQAAMDMLLVAWHAGFGYITPTVLAPRVAIGTGVTLTQAIASGFLASGPSHVGAALEAMHWLAALAQSVPGGTGAPPAALDATGRAAIDAALDAKRTLYGFGHPLFVADPRPPHMRARFAAQGFDGAYMTLFDACCAQADARRALRPNIDFLTAATLLELGVAAPSWGAPRGRGPRPTA
;
A
#
# COMPACT_ATOMS: atom_id res chain seq x y z
N MET A 1 -60.25 5.27 22.17
CA MET A 1 -59.43 5.85 21.07
C MET A 1 -58.36 4.84 20.79
N ASP A 2 -58.63 4.06 19.78
CA ASP A 2 -57.86 2.90 19.34
C ASP A 2 -56.87 3.39 18.28
N THR A 3 -55.58 3.23 18.52
CA THR A 3 -54.54 3.48 17.52
C THR A 3 -53.83 2.16 17.19
N THR A 4 -54.34 1.49 16.19
CA THR A 4 -53.70 0.36 15.55
C THR A 4 -52.40 0.78 14.87
N LEU A 5 -51.26 0.27 15.32
CA LEU A 5 -49.99 0.36 14.62
C LEU A 5 -49.97 -0.69 13.50
N ASP A 6 -49.88 -0.17 12.30
CA ASP A 6 -49.71 -0.95 11.06
C ASP A 6 -48.31 -1.62 11.05
N SER A 7 -48.31 -2.94 11.06
CA SER A 7 -47.08 -3.74 10.98
C SER A 7 -46.68 -3.90 9.52
N GLY A 8 -45.81 -3.00 9.03
CA GLY A 8 -45.17 -3.14 7.74
C GLY A 8 -44.39 -4.45 7.62
N ALA A 9 -44.77 -5.24 6.64
CA ALA A 9 -44.18 -6.52 6.33
C ALA A 9 -42.66 -6.39 6.02
N THR A 10 -41.82 -6.94 6.88
CA THR A 10 -40.43 -7.20 6.59
C THR A 10 -40.33 -8.31 5.55
N ALA A 11 -39.85 -7.97 4.35
CA ALA A 11 -39.50 -8.95 3.35
C ALA A 11 -38.35 -9.84 3.92
N SER A 12 -38.70 -11.04 4.33
CA SER A 12 -37.75 -12.10 4.69
C SER A 12 -37.02 -12.49 3.42
N THR A 13 -35.79 -12.04 3.25
CA THR A 13 -34.87 -12.62 2.28
C THR A 13 -34.45 -13.99 2.82
N ALA A 14 -35.12 -15.04 2.34
CA ALA A 14 -34.75 -16.43 2.65
C ALA A 14 -33.30 -16.67 2.21
N MET A 15 -32.45 -17.05 3.15
CA MET A 15 -31.10 -17.52 2.89
C MET A 15 -31.17 -18.79 2.03
N PRO A 16 -30.32 -18.95 1.01
CA PRO A 16 -30.28 -20.16 0.21
C PRO A 16 -29.88 -21.35 1.07
N THR A 17 -30.69 -22.40 1.04
CA THR A 17 -30.57 -23.59 1.90
C THR A 17 -29.63 -24.68 1.37
N SER A 18 -28.73 -24.40 0.41
CA SER A 18 -27.71 -25.36 -0.01
C SER A 18 -26.30 -24.83 0.20
N VAL A 19 -25.59 -25.40 1.15
CA VAL A 19 -24.18 -25.09 1.49
C VAL A 19 -23.19 -25.75 0.49
N GLY A 20 -23.69 -26.40 -0.57
CA GLY A 20 -22.88 -27.30 -1.42
C GLY A 20 -21.95 -26.63 -2.41
N ASP A 21 -22.28 -25.47 -2.98
CA ASP A 21 -21.61 -24.93 -4.19
C ASP A 21 -21.16 -23.47 -4.09
N ALA A 22 -21.06 -22.89 -2.91
CA ALA A 22 -20.52 -21.54 -2.77
C ALA A 22 -19.00 -21.52 -3.04
N PRO A 23 -18.49 -20.60 -3.85
CA PRO A 23 -17.06 -20.46 -4.06
C PRO A 23 -16.34 -20.30 -2.75
N ARG A 24 -15.20 -20.97 -2.60
CA ARG A 24 -14.39 -20.93 -1.37
C ARG A 24 -13.10 -20.18 -1.64
N ASN A 25 -12.68 -19.33 -0.71
CA ASN A 25 -11.36 -18.72 -0.75
C ASN A 25 -10.26 -19.76 -0.40
N LEU A 26 -9.00 -19.36 -0.48
CA LEU A 26 -7.84 -20.20 -0.19
C LEU A 26 -7.85 -20.84 1.20
N LEU A 27 -8.60 -20.25 2.15
CA LEU A 27 -8.79 -20.81 3.50
C LEU A 27 -9.96 -21.79 3.59
N GLY A 28 -10.58 -22.16 2.45
CA GLY A 28 -11.73 -23.06 2.39
C GLY A 28 -13.02 -22.50 2.99
N ARG A 29 -13.06 -21.17 3.28
CA ARG A 29 -14.23 -20.50 3.87
C ARG A 29 -15.22 -20.12 2.78
N PRO A 30 -16.54 -20.17 3.07
CA PRO A 30 -17.54 -19.68 2.12
C PRO A 30 -17.27 -18.23 1.75
N ALA A 31 -17.24 -17.93 0.45
CA ALA A 31 -17.13 -16.58 -0.06
C ALA A 31 -18.50 -15.89 0.03
N THR A 32 -18.53 -14.65 0.51
CA THR A 32 -19.70 -13.80 0.40
C THR A 32 -19.56 -12.92 -0.84
N ARG A 33 -20.67 -12.62 -1.51
CA ARG A 33 -20.66 -11.86 -2.78
C ARG A 33 -20.09 -10.45 -2.63
N HIS A 34 -20.36 -9.81 -1.48
CA HIS A 34 -19.84 -8.48 -1.18
C HIS A 34 -19.35 -8.42 0.26
N ARG A 35 -18.16 -7.80 0.44
CA ARG A 35 -17.61 -7.47 1.76
C ARG A 35 -17.05 -6.06 1.71
N GLY A 36 -17.51 -5.21 2.60
CA GLY A 36 -17.04 -3.84 2.67
C GLY A 36 -18.02 -2.88 3.28
N THR A 37 -17.81 -1.62 2.98
CA THR A 37 -18.64 -0.47 3.32
C THR A 37 -19.13 0.19 2.03
N ASP A 38 -19.88 1.29 2.13
CA ASP A 38 -20.35 2.03 0.96
C ASP A 38 -19.20 2.72 0.20
N ILE A 39 -18.05 2.92 0.86
CA ILE A 39 -16.90 3.60 0.26
C ILE A 39 -15.79 2.67 -0.21
N ASP A 40 -15.70 1.45 0.32
CA ASP A 40 -14.69 0.47 -0.09
C ASP A 40 -15.17 -0.96 0.15
N GLY A 41 -14.69 -1.90 -0.62
CA GLY A 41 -15.07 -3.29 -0.44
C GLY A 41 -14.53 -4.23 -1.52
N ALA A 42 -15.01 -5.46 -1.46
CA ALA A 42 -14.71 -6.50 -2.42
C ALA A 42 -15.96 -7.23 -2.87
N THR A 43 -16.03 -7.57 -4.15
CA THR A 43 -16.97 -8.56 -4.68
C THR A 43 -16.19 -9.84 -5.01
N LEU A 44 -16.86 -10.98 -4.91
CA LEU A 44 -16.23 -12.27 -5.12
C LEU A 44 -16.72 -12.96 -6.40
N GLU A 45 -17.80 -12.43 -7.00
CA GLU A 45 -18.36 -12.88 -8.27
C GLU A 45 -18.91 -11.67 -9.06
N PRO A 46 -18.15 -11.11 -10.02
CA PRO A 46 -16.74 -11.36 -10.29
C PRO A 46 -15.82 -10.89 -9.15
N GLU A 47 -14.61 -11.45 -9.08
CA GLU A 47 -13.59 -10.99 -8.13
C GLU A 47 -13.15 -9.57 -8.48
N ALA A 48 -13.46 -8.61 -7.61
CA ALA A 48 -13.13 -7.21 -7.81
C ALA A 48 -12.97 -6.50 -6.46
N LEU A 49 -12.15 -5.48 -6.47
CA LEU A 49 -12.03 -4.51 -5.38
C LEU A 49 -12.81 -3.25 -5.77
N ARG A 50 -13.54 -2.70 -4.84
CA ARG A 50 -14.37 -1.53 -5.10
C ARG A 50 -13.94 -0.36 -4.24
N VAL A 51 -13.93 0.80 -4.90
CA VAL A 51 -13.87 2.11 -4.27
C VAL A 51 -15.14 2.82 -4.69
N ARG A 52 -16.06 3.03 -3.74
CA ARG A 52 -17.44 3.46 -3.99
C ARG A 52 -18.11 2.55 -5.03
N ASP A 53 -18.62 3.10 -6.10
CA ASP A 53 -19.31 2.38 -7.18
C ASP A 53 -18.38 1.79 -8.24
N LEU A 54 -17.07 2.15 -8.22
CA LEU A 54 -16.12 1.74 -9.24
C LEU A 54 -15.29 0.52 -8.83
N ASP A 55 -14.92 -0.28 -9.82
CA ASP A 55 -13.82 -1.25 -9.69
C ASP A 55 -12.50 -0.48 -9.51
N LEU A 56 -11.70 -0.87 -8.52
CA LEU A 56 -10.39 -0.26 -8.27
C LEU A 56 -9.49 -0.31 -9.52
N ASN A 57 -9.54 -1.40 -10.30
CA ASN A 57 -8.78 -1.51 -11.54
C ASN A 57 -9.18 -0.46 -12.58
N ALA A 58 -10.40 0.10 -12.52
CA ALA A 58 -10.78 1.21 -13.38
C ALA A 58 -10.09 2.52 -12.99
N LEU A 59 -9.66 2.66 -11.74
CA LEU A 59 -8.92 3.82 -11.25
C LEU A 59 -7.41 3.68 -11.47
N ILE A 60 -6.85 2.47 -11.30
CA ILE A 60 -5.41 2.20 -11.43
C ILE A 60 -4.91 2.60 -12.83
N GLY A 61 -4.05 3.61 -12.89
CA GLY A 61 -3.47 4.15 -14.12
C GLY A 61 -4.44 4.95 -15.00
N ALA A 62 -5.66 5.21 -14.52
CA ALA A 62 -6.62 6.11 -15.17
C ALA A 62 -6.74 7.44 -14.41
N THR A 63 -6.37 7.46 -13.13
CA THR A 63 -6.30 8.65 -12.29
C THR A 63 -5.04 8.63 -11.44
N THR A 64 -4.68 9.77 -10.86
CA THR A 64 -3.57 9.91 -9.90
C THR A 64 -4.00 9.46 -8.51
N PHE A 65 -3.05 9.37 -7.57
CA PHE A 65 -3.34 9.16 -6.16
C PHE A 65 -4.29 10.23 -5.63
N GLU A 66 -4.03 11.50 -5.95
CA GLU A 66 -4.87 12.62 -5.56
C GLU A 66 -6.27 12.53 -6.17
N GLY A 67 -6.36 12.08 -7.41
CA GLY A 67 -7.65 11.86 -8.09
C GLY A 67 -8.42 10.67 -7.51
N ALA A 68 -7.74 9.58 -7.12
CA ALA A 68 -8.38 8.47 -6.42
C ALA A 68 -8.94 8.91 -5.05
N LEU A 69 -8.22 9.77 -4.31
CA LEU A 69 -8.72 10.38 -3.08
C LEU A 69 -9.94 11.28 -3.36
N ALA A 70 -9.92 12.07 -4.44
CA ALA A 70 -11.05 12.91 -4.82
C ALA A 70 -12.32 12.08 -5.04
N HIS A 71 -12.21 10.96 -5.79
CA HIS A 71 -13.33 10.05 -5.97
C HIS A 71 -13.77 9.42 -4.64
N LEU A 72 -12.83 8.93 -3.84
CA LEU A 72 -13.13 8.26 -2.56
C LEU A 72 -13.87 9.19 -1.59
N TRP A 73 -13.44 10.43 -1.44
CA TRP A 73 -13.94 11.33 -0.40
C TRP A 73 -15.17 12.13 -0.83
N PHE A 74 -15.24 12.56 -2.10
CA PHE A 74 -16.27 13.48 -2.57
C PHE A 74 -17.30 12.82 -3.48
N ASP A 75 -17.13 11.52 -3.81
CA ASP A 75 -18.06 10.77 -4.69
C ASP A 75 -18.21 11.41 -6.08
N VAL A 76 -17.13 11.98 -6.59
CA VAL A 76 -17.12 12.66 -7.88
C VAL A 76 -16.61 11.71 -8.98
N ALA A 77 -17.26 11.75 -10.14
CA ALA A 77 -16.91 10.87 -11.26
C ALA A 77 -15.50 11.20 -11.78
N PRO A 78 -14.58 10.23 -11.89
CA PRO A 78 -13.24 10.45 -12.41
C PRO A 78 -13.26 11.15 -13.76
N GLY A 79 -12.39 12.16 -13.93
CA GLY A 79 -12.30 12.96 -15.14
C GLY A 79 -13.37 14.04 -15.32
N SER A 80 -14.34 14.19 -14.40
CA SER A 80 -15.25 15.32 -14.39
C SER A 80 -14.54 16.64 -14.05
N ALA A 81 -15.17 17.78 -14.30
CA ALA A 81 -14.60 19.09 -13.92
C ALA A 81 -14.45 19.21 -12.40
N GLU A 82 -15.44 18.72 -11.65
CA GLU A 82 -15.43 18.68 -10.18
C GLU A 82 -14.34 17.76 -9.64
N HIS A 83 -14.19 16.56 -10.22
CA HIS A 83 -13.09 15.65 -9.86
C HIS A 83 -11.72 16.32 -10.02
N ARG A 84 -11.45 16.98 -11.16
CA ARG A 84 -10.18 17.68 -11.37
C ARG A 84 -9.96 18.84 -10.41
N ALA A 85 -11.02 19.52 -10.00
CA ALA A 85 -10.93 20.59 -9.00
C ALA A 85 -10.53 20.04 -7.63
N HIS A 86 -11.14 18.96 -7.17
CA HIS A 86 -10.78 18.29 -5.92
C HIS A 86 -9.39 17.66 -5.98
N GLU A 87 -9.03 17.00 -7.08
CA GLU A 87 -7.70 16.45 -7.33
C GLU A 87 -6.61 17.54 -7.18
N ALA A 88 -6.83 18.68 -7.82
CA ALA A 88 -5.90 19.83 -7.74
C ALA A 88 -5.80 20.40 -6.31
N ALA A 89 -6.92 20.54 -5.61
CA ALA A 89 -6.96 21.03 -4.22
C ALA A 89 -6.24 20.08 -3.27
N ILE A 90 -6.47 18.76 -3.38
CA ILE A 90 -5.78 17.71 -2.61
C ILE A 90 -4.27 17.77 -2.88
N GLY A 91 -3.88 17.84 -4.15
CA GLY A 91 -2.47 17.91 -4.54
C GLY A 91 -1.76 19.15 -3.99
N ALA A 92 -2.41 20.31 -4.05
CA ALA A 92 -1.88 21.54 -3.48
C ALA A 92 -1.71 21.44 -1.94
N ARG A 93 -2.69 20.83 -1.26
CA ARG A 93 -2.64 20.66 0.19
C ARG A 93 -1.56 19.67 0.62
N LEU A 94 -1.42 18.53 -0.06
CA LEU A 94 -0.33 17.57 0.16
C LEU A 94 1.04 18.22 -0.06
N ALA A 95 1.17 19.11 -1.06
CA ALA A 95 2.41 19.85 -1.30
C ALA A 95 2.71 20.80 -0.13
N ALA A 96 1.74 21.59 0.32
CA ALA A 96 1.90 22.52 1.44
C ALA A 96 2.35 21.78 2.73
N PHE A 97 1.77 20.61 3.01
CA PHE A 97 2.20 19.79 4.14
C PHE A 97 3.62 19.22 3.95
N ALA A 98 3.97 18.76 2.75
CA ALA A 98 5.31 18.28 2.47
C ALA A 98 6.37 19.39 2.65
N ASP A 99 6.09 20.60 2.18
CA ASP A 99 6.97 21.78 2.35
C ASP A 99 7.11 22.14 3.84
N ALA A 100 6.03 22.05 4.61
CA ALA A 100 6.06 22.29 6.06
C ALA A 100 6.79 21.18 6.84
N LEU A 101 6.81 19.95 6.35
CA LEU A 101 7.49 18.80 6.93
C LEU A 101 8.99 18.77 6.60
N ALA A 102 9.39 19.27 5.43
CA ALA A 102 10.76 19.22 4.92
C ALA A 102 11.83 19.79 5.85
N PRO A 103 11.60 20.87 6.65
CA PRO A 103 12.58 21.34 7.61
C PRO A 103 12.77 20.45 8.85
N GLY A 104 12.03 19.34 8.92
CA GLY A 104 11.91 18.49 10.10
C GLY A 104 10.74 18.89 11.00
N SER A 105 10.34 17.98 11.89
CA SER A 105 9.25 18.18 12.84
C SER A 105 9.50 17.42 14.14
N ALA A 106 8.77 17.77 15.21
CA ALA A 106 8.83 17.04 16.47
C ALA A 106 8.41 15.56 16.30
N ALA A 107 7.44 15.30 15.43
CA ALA A 107 7.02 13.94 15.08
C ALA A 107 8.13 13.13 14.42
N GLN A 108 8.89 13.74 13.50
CA GLN A 108 10.05 13.10 12.86
C GLN A 108 11.18 12.84 13.86
N SER A 109 11.41 13.74 14.82
CA SER A 109 12.41 13.51 15.87
C SER A 109 12.09 12.28 16.70
N VAL A 110 10.81 12.11 17.11
CA VAL A 110 10.37 10.90 17.84
C VAL A 110 10.57 9.64 17.00
N ALA A 111 10.19 9.66 15.73
CA ALA A 111 10.38 8.52 14.85
C ALA A 111 11.87 8.18 14.67
N ALA A 112 12.72 9.18 14.50
CA ALA A 112 14.16 9.03 14.36
C ALA A 112 14.82 8.42 15.61
N ASP A 113 14.50 8.95 16.78
CA ASP A 113 15.06 8.47 18.07
C ASP A 113 14.68 7.00 18.31
N LEU A 114 13.43 6.63 18.06
CA LEU A 114 12.96 5.27 18.22
C LEU A 114 13.60 4.34 17.16
N GLY A 115 13.74 4.77 15.92
CA GLY A 115 14.42 4.04 14.87
C GLY A 115 15.91 3.80 15.22
N ALA A 116 16.61 4.83 15.70
CA ALA A 116 17.99 4.72 16.17
C ALA A 116 18.11 3.77 17.38
N ALA A 117 17.09 3.71 18.23
CA ALA A 117 17.00 2.75 19.34
C ALA A 117 16.66 1.31 18.89
N GLY A 118 16.44 1.07 17.60
CA GLY A 118 16.15 -0.25 17.03
C GLY A 118 14.66 -0.65 17.03
N VAL A 119 13.75 0.29 17.25
CA VAL A 119 12.32 0.07 17.04
C VAL A 119 12.06 -0.07 15.54
N ALA A 120 11.20 -1.02 15.14
CA ALA A 120 10.86 -1.20 13.75
C ALA A 120 10.27 0.10 13.16
N PRO A 121 10.67 0.53 11.94
CA PRO A 121 10.33 1.84 11.39
C PRO A 121 8.84 2.12 11.34
N VAL A 122 8.00 1.13 11.07
CA VAL A 122 6.55 1.29 11.08
C VAL A 122 6.00 1.67 12.47
N PHE A 123 6.58 1.12 13.54
CA PHE A 123 6.16 1.44 14.92
C PHE A 123 6.77 2.76 15.40
N ALA A 124 7.99 3.07 14.97
CA ALA A 124 8.59 4.37 15.19
C ALA A 124 7.79 5.48 14.49
N ALA A 125 7.35 5.26 13.25
CA ALA A 125 6.48 6.18 12.52
C ALA A 125 5.11 6.35 13.20
N ALA A 126 4.49 5.26 13.70
CA ALA A 126 3.27 5.32 14.50
C ALA A 126 3.43 6.22 15.73
N SER A 127 4.57 6.12 16.42
CA SER A 127 4.88 6.96 17.58
C SER A 127 5.06 8.44 17.18
N GLY A 128 5.62 8.71 16.01
CA GLY A 128 5.67 10.04 15.43
C GLY A 128 4.28 10.61 15.15
N LEU A 129 3.36 9.80 14.60
CA LEU A 129 1.96 10.20 14.44
C LEU A 129 1.30 10.53 15.78
N LEU A 130 1.54 9.72 16.82
CA LEU A 130 1.00 9.97 18.17
C LEU A 130 1.54 11.26 18.80
N ARG A 131 2.77 11.69 18.46
CA ARG A 131 3.32 12.97 18.88
C ARG A 131 2.52 14.16 18.35
N GLY A 132 1.90 14.00 17.16
CA GLY A 132 1.12 15.06 16.51
C GLY A 132 1.98 16.08 15.77
N PHE A 133 1.33 17.04 15.14
CA PHE A 133 1.88 17.92 14.12
C PHE A 133 1.61 19.41 14.37
N ASP A 134 1.44 19.86 15.62
CA ASP A 134 1.13 21.26 15.94
C ASP A 134 2.20 22.22 15.37
N ASP A 135 3.49 21.79 15.44
CA ASP A 135 4.61 22.54 14.89
C ASP A 135 4.64 22.58 13.36
N VAL A 136 4.03 21.61 12.68
CA VAL A 136 3.86 21.59 11.23
C VAL A 136 2.68 22.45 10.83
N ALA A 137 1.53 22.28 11.50
CA ALA A 137 0.32 23.05 11.22
C ALA A 137 0.59 24.57 11.27
N ALA A 138 1.42 25.02 12.23
CA ALA A 138 1.81 26.42 12.35
C ALA A 138 2.65 26.96 11.16
N ARG A 139 3.23 26.07 10.33
CA ARG A 139 4.06 26.42 9.17
C ARG A 139 3.31 26.32 7.84
N VAL A 140 2.12 25.74 7.83
CA VAL A 140 1.36 25.55 6.60
C VAL A 140 0.74 26.86 6.17
N HIS A 141 1.02 27.25 4.92
CA HIS A 141 0.43 28.42 4.28
C HIS A 141 -0.74 27.98 3.38
N GLY A 142 -1.70 28.89 3.22
CA GLY A 142 -2.90 28.67 2.40
C GLY A 142 -4.16 28.45 3.24
N GLU A 143 -5.30 28.43 2.56
CA GLU A 143 -6.59 28.14 3.20
C GLU A 143 -6.66 26.68 3.61
N ALA A 144 -7.12 26.42 4.84
CA ALA A 144 -7.43 25.06 5.26
C ALA A 144 -8.66 24.57 4.45
N PRO A 145 -8.73 23.27 4.12
CA PRO A 145 -9.99 22.70 3.65
C PRO A 145 -11.12 22.98 4.63
N ASP A 146 -12.35 23.08 4.12
CA ASP A 146 -13.55 23.27 4.95
C ASP A 146 -13.77 22.13 5.95
N ASP A 147 -13.10 20.98 5.74
CA ASP A 147 -13.14 19.78 6.58
C ASP A 147 -11.80 19.55 7.29
N ALA A 148 -11.80 19.77 8.62
CA ALA A 148 -10.62 19.59 9.47
C ALA A 148 -10.15 18.11 9.55
N ASP A 149 -11.06 17.15 9.45
CA ASP A 149 -10.71 15.73 9.45
C ASP A 149 -10.02 15.34 8.16
N LEU A 150 -10.50 15.85 7.03
CA LEU A 150 -9.86 15.68 5.73
C LEU A 150 -8.44 16.27 5.72
N ASP A 151 -8.28 17.47 6.28
CA ASP A 151 -6.99 18.13 6.40
C ASP A 151 -6.01 17.31 7.25
N THR A 152 -6.49 16.77 8.37
CA THR A 152 -5.70 15.87 9.23
C THR A 152 -5.30 14.58 8.50
N MET A 153 -6.19 13.98 7.70
CA MET A 153 -5.86 12.79 6.90
C MET A 153 -4.79 13.09 5.85
N LEU A 154 -4.90 14.24 5.16
CA LEU A 154 -3.89 14.67 4.18
C LEU A 154 -2.54 14.94 4.84
N LEU A 155 -2.53 15.56 6.02
CA LEU A 155 -1.31 15.77 6.80
C LEU A 155 -0.68 14.43 7.20
N CYS A 156 -1.45 13.47 7.67
CA CYS A 156 -0.95 12.14 8.00
C CYS A 156 -0.39 11.41 6.75
N ALA A 157 -1.09 11.51 5.61
CA ALA A 157 -0.62 10.94 4.35
C ALA A 157 0.70 11.56 3.88
N ALA A 158 0.81 12.89 3.93
CA ALA A 158 2.04 13.60 3.61
C ALA A 158 3.18 13.28 4.59
N ALA A 159 2.88 13.12 5.88
CA ALA A 159 3.87 12.88 6.93
C ALA A 159 4.41 11.45 6.94
N ALA A 160 3.62 10.45 6.55
CA ALA A 160 4.00 9.04 6.65
C ALA A 160 5.37 8.72 6.02
N PRO A 161 5.70 9.14 4.78
CA PRO A 161 7.00 8.88 4.19
C PRO A 161 8.15 9.61 4.92
N PHE A 162 7.93 10.81 5.45
CA PHE A 162 8.93 11.52 6.24
C PHE A 162 9.20 10.83 7.58
N LEU A 163 8.17 10.31 8.25
CA LEU A 163 8.30 9.57 9.50
C LEU A 163 9.03 8.24 9.28
N LEU A 164 8.71 7.51 8.22
CA LEU A 164 9.40 6.28 7.86
C LEU A 164 10.86 6.56 7.49
N HIS A 165 11.13 7.59 6.70
CA HIS A 165 12.49 8.02 6.37
C HIS A 165 13.27 8.35 7.64
N ALA A 166 12.72 9.18 8.54
CA ALA A 166 13.36 9.55 9.79
C ALA A 166 13.65 8.32 10.67
N ALA A 167 12.73 7.37 10.74
CA ALA A 167 12.89 6.13 11.50
C ALA A 167 13.98 5.22 10.92
N ILE A 168 14.12 5.15 9.60
CA ILE A 168 15.14 4.35 8.91
C ILE A 168 16.52 4.99 9.09
N GLU A 169 16.64 6.30 8.87
CA GLU A 169 17.88 7.05 8.93
C GLU A 169 18.36 7.33 10.37
N GLY A 170 17.49 7.20 11.37
CA GLY A 170 17.77 7.56 12.76
C GLY A 170 17.98 9.06 12.98
N ARG A 171 17.48 9.89 12.06
CA ARG A 171 17.54 11.36 12.11
C ARG A 171 16.33 11.98 11.41
N PRO A 172 15.81 13.13 11.85
CA PRO A 172 14.76 13.84 11.15
C PRO A 172 15.22 14.19 9.73
N PHE A 173 14.28 14.20 8.80
CA PHE A 173 14.53 14.77 7.49
C PHE A 173 14.87 16.26 7.67
N ALA A 174 15.98 16.69 7.09
CA ALA A 174 16.33 18.10 7.04
C ALA A 174 16.62 18.45 5.58
N ALA A 175 15.90 19.40 5.03
CA ALA A 175 16.07 19.89 3.64
C ALA A 175 17.47 20.45 3.32
N ARG A 176 18.39 20.38 4.26
CA ARG A 176 19.81 20.77 4.13
C ARG A 176 20.71 19.69 3.55
N ASP A 177 20.20 18.49 3.33
CA ASP A 177 20.87 17.53 2.44
C ASP A 177 20.55 17.99 1.01
N ASP A 178 21.46 18.80 0.45
CA ASP A 178 21.22 19.63 -0.75
C ASP A 178 20.67 18.86 -1.95
N SER A 179 20.92 17.55 -2.04
CA SER A 179 20.42 16.70 -3.13
C SER A 179 18.96 16.28 -2.98
N ILE A 180 18.55 15.83 -1.79
CA ILE A 180 17.16 15.35 -1.55
C ILE A 180 16.20 16.52 -1.41
N GLY A 181 16.62 17.59 -0.73
CA GLY A 181 15.82 18.80 -0.59
C GLY A 181 15.52 19.47 -1.94
N ALA A 182 16.52 19.58 -2.81
CA ALA A 182 16.34 20.09 -4.17
C ALA A 182 15.42 19.19 -5.01
N SER A 183 15.53 17.86 -4.84
CA SER A 183 14.67 16.89 -5.52
C SER A 183 13.21 16.98 -5.05
N LEU A 184 12.97 17.21 -3.75
CA LEU A 184 11.62 17.40 -3.21
C LEU A 184 10.97 18.69 -3.70
N ALA A 185 11.71 19.80 -3.75
CA ALA A 185 11.22 21.09 -4.23
C ALA A 185 10.76 21.06 -5.69
N GLY A 186 11.28 20.09 -6.49
CA GLY A 186 10.88 19.89 -7.88
C GLY A 186 9.67 18.97 -8.07
N THR A 187 9.08 18.44 -6.99
CA THR A 187 7.98 17.46 -7.12
C THR A 187 6.63 18.15 -7.24
N SER A 188 5.78 17.64 -8.15
CA SER A 188 4.43 18.16 -8.40
C SER A 188 3.32 17.22 -7.89
N SER A 189 3.62 15.97 -7.54
CA SER A 189 2.65 14.98 -7.07
C SER A 189 3.15 14.23 -5.84
N HIS A 190 2.21 13.58 -5.11
CA HIS A 190 2.58 12.73 -3.98
C HIS A 190 3.41 11.52 -4.43
N ALA A 191 3.11 10.95 -5.58
CA ALA A 191 3.90 9.85 -6.16
C ALA A 191 5.38 10.23 -6.38
N GLN A 192 5.65 11.43 -6.90
CA GLN A 192 7.02 11.92 -7.05
C GLN A 192 7.72 12.11 -5.69
N ARG A 193 7.00 12.64 -4.69
CA ARG A 193 7.55 12.77 -3.32
C ARG A 193 7.88 11.40 -2.72
N MET A 194 7.02 10.42 -2.93
CA MET A 194 7.28 9.04 -2.50
C MET A 194 8.55 8.47 -3.14
N LEU A 195 8.78 8.67 -4.45
CA LEU A 195 10.03 8.24 -5.10
C LEU A 195 11.25 8.86 -4.43
N VAL A 196 11.23 10.15 -4.17
CA VAL A 196 12.35 10.85 -3.52
C VAL A 196 12.58 10.33 -2.09
N LEU A 197 11.54 10.26 -1.28
CA LEU A 197 11.64 9.90 0.14
C LEU A 197 11.94 8.42 0.37
N THR A 198 11.60 7.54 -0.57
CA THR A 198 11.97 6.12 -0.54
C THR A 198 13.37 5.84 -1.09
N GLY A 199 14.07 6.85 -1.60
CA GLY A 199 15.39 6.69 -2.19
C GLY A 199 15.38 5.97 -3.53
N ALA A 200 14.28 6.04 -4.29
CA ALA A 200 14.21 5.48 -5.62
C ALA A 200 15.28 6.10 -6.53
N THR A 201 15.95 5.26 -7.31
CA THR A 201 16.98 5.73 -8.27
C THR A 201 16.40 6.06 -9.64
N ARG A 202 15.16 5.63 -9.92
CA ARG A 202 14.40 5.98 -11.13
C ARG A 202 13.35 7.05 -10.80
N ASN A 203 13.29 8.08 -11.65
CA ASN A 203 12.30 9.17 -11.54
C ASN A 203 11.85 9.62 -12.93
N ASP A 204 11.91 8.73 -13.93
CA ASP A 204 11.37 8.95 -15.27
C ASP A 204 9.83 8.84 -15.28
N ALA A 205 9.19 9.25 -16.37
CA ALA A 205 7.73 9.22 -16.46
C ALA A 205 7.12 7.83 -16.23
N PRO A 206 7.67 6.72 -16.74
CA PRO A 206 7.21 5.38 -16.38
C PRO A 206 7.34 5.06 -14.89
N ALA A 207 8.42 5.48 -14.23
CA ALA A 207 8.63 5.28 -12.81
C ALA A 207 7.60 6.06 -11.96
N GLN A 208 7.34 7.32 -12.32
CA GLN A 208 6.33 8.13 -11.65
C GLN A 208 4.93 7.52 -11.80
N ALA A 209 4.57 7.07 -13.00
CA ALA A 209 3.31 6.41 -13.26
C ALA A 209 3.19 5.06 -12.51
N ALA A 210 4.27 4.30 -12.39
CA ALA A 210 4.27 3.04 -11.64
C ALA A 210 4.07 3.27 -10.14
N MET A 211 4.73 4.27 -9.55
CA MET A 211 4.52 4.64 -8.15
C MET A 211 3.09 5.12 -7.91
N ASP A 212 2.55 5.93 -8.80
CA ASP A 212 1.18 6.44 -8.69
C ASP A 212 0.15 5.29 -8.77
N MET A 213 0.32 4.36 -9.70
CA MET A 213 -0.50 3.16 -9.78
C MET A 213 -0.42 2.29 -8.52
N LEU A 214 0.75 2.17 -7.88
CA LEU A 214 0.87 1.48 -6.59
C LEU A 214 0.08 2.18 -5.50
N LEU A 215 0.21 3.50 -5.39
CA LEU A 215 -0.53 4.29 -4.40
C LEU A 215 -2.03 4.14 -4.59
N VAL A 216 -2.52 4.18 -5.83
CA VAL A 216 -3.94 3.93 -6.14
C VAL A 216 -4.34 2.49 -5.79
N ALA A 217 -3.51 1.49 -6.11
CA ALA A 217 -3.81 0.09 -5.83
C ALA A 217 -3.90 -0.22 -4.32
N TRP A 218 -3.24 0.56 -3.47
CA TRP A 218 -3.29 0.41 -2.01
C TRP A 218 -4.53 1.03 -1.36
N HIS A 219 -5.38 1.75 -2.10
CA HIS A 219 -6.69 2.22 -1.59
C HIS A 219 -7.67 1.08 -1.26
N ALA A 220 -7.35 -0.14 -1.62
CA ALA A 220 -8.19 -1.30 -1.36
C ALA A 220 -8.21 -1.68 0.12
N GLY A 221 -9.00 -0.97 0.91
CA GLY A 221 -9.15 -1.21 2.34
C GLY A 221 -9.99 -2.43 2.70
N PHE A 222 -10.67 -3.07 1.72
CA PHE A 222 -11.60 -4.20 1.95
C PHE A 222 -12.64 -3.93 3.04
N GLY A 223 -13.06 -2.69 3.19
CA GLY A 223 -14.02 -2.29 4.20
C GLY A 223 -13.47 -2.43 5.62
N TYR A 224 -13.89 -3.46 6.33
CA TYR A 224 -13.51 -3.73 7.72
C TYR A 224 -12.66 -5.02 7.89
N ILE A 225 -12.19 -5.60 6.79
CA ILE A 225 -11.49 -6.91 6.83
C ILE A 225 -9.99 -6.73 7.02
N THR A 226 -9.42 -5.71 6.39
CA THR A 226 -7.99 -5.43 6.44
C THR A 226 -7.59 -4.88 7.80
N PRO A 227 -6.64 -5.51 8.52
CA PRO A 227 -6.27 -5.09 9.88
C PRO A 227 -5.87 -3.62 10.01
N THR A 228 -5.10 -3.11 9.06
CA THR A 228 -4.64 -1.71 9.02
C THR A 228 -5.76 -0.69 8.77
N VAL A 229 -6.91 -1.12 8.26
CA VAL A 229 -8.12 -0.30 8.07
C VAL A 229 -9.10 -0.52 9.23
N LEU A 230 -9.21 -1.76 9.72
CA LEU A 230 -10.11 -2.09 10.84
C LEU A 230 -9.65 -1.42 12.14
N ALA A 231 -8.34 -1.45 12.44
CA ALA A 231 -7.83 -0.89 13.70
C ALA A 231 -8.15 0.62 13.85
N PRO A 232 -7.90 1.51 12.85
CA PRO A 232 -8.34 2.89 12.91
C PRO A 232 -9.85 3.07 13.10
N ARG A 233 -10.68 2.25 12.44
CA ARG A 233 -12.14 2.31 12.56
C ARG A 233 -12.62 1.95 13.95
N VAL A 234 -12.00 0.96 14.59
CA VAL A 234 -12.30 0.60 15.98
C VAL A 234 -11.82 1.71 16.91
N ALA A 235 -10.61 2.21 16.73
CA ALA A 235 -10.02 3.22 17.59
C ALA A 235 -10.83 4.52 17.57
N ILE A 236 -11.20 5.06 16.40
CA ILE A 236 -11.97 6.30 16.29
C ILE A 236 -13.33 6.20 16.98
N GLY A 237 -13.94 5.01 16.97
CA GLY A 237 -15.19 4.71 17.66
C GLY A 237 -15.12 4.81 19.18
N THR A 238 -13.91 4.85 19.77
CA THR A 238 -13.70 5.06 21.22
C THR A 238 -13.48 6.52 21.60
N GLY A 239 -13.51 7.44 20.61
CA GLY A 239 -13.38 8.89 20.87
C GLY A 239 -11.93 9.39 20.89
N VAL A 240 -10.96 8.60 20.40
CA VAL A 240 -9.58 9.09 20.20
C VAL A 240 -9.52 10.06 19.02
N THR A 241 -8.45 10.84 18.91
CA THR A 241 -8.25 11.73 17.76
C THR A 241 -8.02 10.93 16.48
N LEU A 242 -8.28 11.55 15.32
CA LEU A 242 -8.07 10.91 14.02
C LEU A 242 -6.61 10.48 13.83
N THR A 243 -5.64 11.31 14.24
CA THR A 243 -4.21 10.98 14.19
C THR A 243 -3.86 9.75 15.02
N GLN A 244 -4.46 9.63 16.23
CA GLN A 244 -4.29 8.43 17.08
C GLN A 244 -4.93 7.19 16.45
N ALA A 245 -6.11 7.36 15.83
CA ALA A 245 -6.76 6.28 15.11
C ALA A 245 -5.89 5.79 13.94
N ILE A 246 -5.35 6.70 13.11
CA ILE A 246 -4.45 6.36 12.00
C ILE A 246 -3.19 5.65 12.50
N ALA A 247 -2.59 6.12 13.62
CA ALA A 247 -1.43 5.45 14.23
C ALA A 247 -1.72 3.98 14.59
N SER A 248 -2.95 3.65 15.01
CA SER A 248 -3.34 2.26 15.28
C SER A 248 -3.28 1.37 14.04
N GLY A 249 -3.51 1.93 12.86
CA GLY A 249 -3.34 1.23 11.57
C GLY A 249 -1.88 0.84 11.32
N PHE A 250 -0.94 1.75 11.59
CA PHE A 250 0.49 1.44 11.53
C PHE A 250 0.87 0.33 12.52
N LEU A 251 0.33 0.35 13.74
CA LEU A 251 0.55 -0.69 14.75
C LEU A 251 -0.06 -2.04 14.36
N ALA A 252 -1.07 -2.06 13.51
CA ALA A 252 -1.67 -3.28 12.96
C ALA A 252 -0.87 -3.87 11.78
N SER A 253 0.24 -3.24 11.38
CA SER A 253 1.16 -3.77 10.37
C SER A 253 2.15 -4.74 11.01
N GLY A 254 2.35 -5.89 10.39
CA GLY A 254 3.25 -6.91 10.91
C GLY A 254 3.66 -7.93 9.85
N PRO A 255 4.46 -8.95 10.21
CA PRO A 255 4.99 -9.94 9.25
C PRO A 255 3.91 -10.65 8.42
N SER A 256 2.71 -10.83 8.98
CA SER A 256 1.59 -11.50 8.31
C SER A 256 0.69 -10.55 7.51
N HIS A 257 0.93 -9.24 7.63
CA HIS A 257 0.16 -8.21 6.92
C HIS A 257 1.05 -6.98 6.71
N VAL A 258 1.15 -6.49 5.48
CA VAL A 258 2.10 -5.48 4.98
C VAL A 258 3.54 -6.00 4.90
N GLY A 259 4.03 -6.76 5.90
CA GLY A 259 5.39 -7.30 5.92
C GLY A 259 5.69 -8.33 4.82
N ALA A 260 4.68 -8.91 4.17
CA ALA A 260 4.88 -9.86 3.07
C ALA A 260 5.60 -9.22 1.86
N ALA A 261 5.33 -7.95 1.57
CA ALA A 261 6.01 -7.22 0.51
C ALA A 261 7.51 -7.05 0.81
N LEU A 262 7.89 -6.79 2.07
CA LEU A 262 9.28 -6.68 2.47
C LEU A 262 10.03 -8.01 2.32
N GLU A 263 9.44 -9.12 2.78
CA GLU A 263 10.02 -10.45 2.62
C GLU A 263 10.19 -10.82 1.14
N ALA A 264 9.21 -10.46 0.32
CA ALA A 264 9.29 -10.63 -1.13
C ALA A 264 10.38 -9.75 -1.77
N MET A 265 10.58 -8.50 -1.30
CA MET A 265 11.68 -7.64 -1.74
C MET A 265 13.04 -8.28 -1.43
N HIS A 266 13.26 -8.75 -0.21
CA HIS A 266 14.51 -9.43 0.15
C HIS A 266 14.76 -10.65 -0.72
N TRP A 267 13.73 -11.44 -0.95
CA TRP A 267 13.84 -12.65 -1.77
C TRP A 267 14.17 -12.33 -3.23
N LEU A 268 13.43 -11.40 -3.87
CA LEU A 268 13.68 -10.99 -5.24
C LEU A 268 15.05 -10.33 -5.42
N ALA A 269 15.49 -9.49 -4.47
CA ALA A 269 16.82 -8.89 -4.50
C ALA A 269 17.93 -9.94 -4.42
N ALA A 270 17.77 -10.96 -3.55
CA ALA A 270 18.71 -12.07 -3.45
C ALA A 270 18.73 -12.91 -4.74
N LEU A 271 17.58 -13.15 -5.37
CA LEU A 271 17.53 -13.85 -6.65
C LEU A 271 18.28 -13.09 -7.74
N ALA A 272 18.03 -11.79 -7.88
CA ALA A 272 18.75 -10.98 -8.85
C ALA A 272 20.27 -11.02 -8.64
N GLN A 273 20.72 -10.93 -7.37
CA GLN A 273 22.12 -11.00 -7.02
C GLN A 273 22.76 -12.38 -7.29
N SER A 274 21.98 -13.46 -7.28
CA SER A 274 22.47 -14.83 -7.54
C SER A 274 22.76 -15.10 -9.02
N VAL A 275 22.22 -14.27 -9.92
CA VAL A 275 22.46 -14.40 -11.37
C VAL A 275 23.77 -13.71 -11.73
N PRO A 276 24.69 -14.37 -12.47
CA PRO A 276 25.88 -13.71 -12.99
C PRO A 276 25.51 -12.46 -13.82
N GLY A 277 26.01 -11.31 -13.42
CA GLY A 277 25.63 -10.01 -14.00
C GLY A 277 24.51 -9.28 -13.24
N GLY A 278 23.90 -9.90 -12.22
CA GLY A 278 22.89 -9.26 -11.38
C GLY A 278 21.67 -8.81 -12.18
N THR A 279 21.19 -7.60 -11.91
CA THR A 279 20.08 -6.97 -12.67
C THR A 279 20.45 -6.65 -14.13
N GLY A 280 21.73 -6.67 -14.50
CA GLY A 280 22.20 -6.54 -15.89
C GLY A 280 22.27 -7.87 -16.66
N ALA A 281 21.89 -8.98 -16.03
CA ALA A 281 21.91 -10.28 -16.68
C ALA A 281 20.87 -10.36 -17.83
N PRO A 282 21.11 -11.25 -18.84
CA PRO A 282 20.14 -11.48 -19.89
C PRO A 282 18.77 -11.90 -19.33
N PRO A 283 17.65 -11.44 -19.92
CA PRO A 283 16.31 -11.78 -19.44
C PRO A 283 16.07 -13.29 -19.33
N ALA A 284 16.61 -14.10 -20.24
CA ALA A 284 16.50 -15.56 -20.19
C ALA A 284 17.16 -16.19 -18.95
N ALA A 285 18.26 -15.60 -18.45
CA ALA A 285 18.92 -16.07 -17.23
C ALA A 285 18.11 -15.70 -15.97
N LEU A 286 17.51 -14.51 -15.95
CA LEU A 286 16.60 -14.07 -14.88
C LEU A 286 15.33 -14.93 -14.87
N ASP A 287 14.73 -15.22 -16.03
CA ASP A 287 13.55 -16.10 -16.14
C ASP A 287 13.86 -17.50 -15.60
N ALA A 288 14.94 -18.11 -16.06
CA ALA A 288 15.34 -19.44 -15.60
C ALA A 288 15.57 -19.47 -14.09
N THR A 289 16.21 -18.43 -13.51
CA THR A 289 16.45 -18.30 -12.08
C THR A 289 15.16 -18.17 -11.31
N GLY A 290 14.23 -17.32 -11.74
CA GLY A 290 12.92 -17.13 -11.10
C GLY A 290 12.12 -18.44 -11.05
N ARG A 291 12.07 -19.19 -12.16
CA ARG A 291 11.40 -20.50 -12.23
C ARG A 291 12.03 -21.52 -11.29
N ALA A 292 13.35 -21.67 -11.33
CA ALA A 292 14.06 -22.60 -10.47
C ALA A 292 13.88 -22.26 -8.97
N ALA A 293 13.82 -20.97 -8.61
CA ALA A 293 13.61 -20.54 -7.24
C ALA A 293 12.21 -20.90 -6.71
N ILE A 294 11.17 -20.79 -7.54
CA ILE A 294 9.81 -21.23 -7.19
C ILE A 294 9.79 -22.75 -7.00
N ASP A 295 10.41 -23.54 -7.90
CA ASP A 295 10.48 -24.98 -7.75
C ASP A 295 11.15 -25.38 -6.43
N ALA A 296 12.31 -24.81 -6.15
CA ALA A 296 13.04 -25.08 -4.92
C ALA A 296 12.25 -24.67 -3.65
N ALA A 297 11.50 -23.57 -3.70
CA ALA A 297 10.69 -23.12 -2.58
C ALA A 297 9.49 -24.06 -2.34
N LEU A 298 8.80 -24.48 -3.40
CA LEU A 298 7.66 -25.40 -3.33
C LEU A 298 8.08 -26.80 -2.88
N ASP A 299 9.20 -27.33 -3.39
CA ASP A 299 9.74 -28.63 -3.01
C ASP A 299 10.18 -28.65 -1.54
N ALA A 300 10.76 -27.55 -1.08
CA ALA A 300 11.14 -27.36 0.33
C ALA A 300 9.98 -26.93 1.23
N LYS A 301 8.74 -26.81 0.70
CA LYS A 301 7.53 -26.35 1.43
C LYS A 301 7.74 -25.00 2.14
N ARG A 302 8.56 -24.12 1.58
CA ARG A 302 8.75 -22.79 2.11
C ARG A 302 7.58 -21.88 1.79
N THR A 303 7.29 -20.93 2.67
CA THR A 303 6.30 -19.88 2.42
C THR A 303 6.76 -19.00 1.26
N LEU A 304 5.88 -18.80 0.29
CA LEU A 304 6.04 -17.83 -0.79
C LEU A 304 5.29 -16.55 -0.41
N TYR A 305 6.03 -15.57 0.08
CA TYR A 305 5.44 -14.26 0.43
C TYR A 305 4.96 -13.54 -0.82
N GLY A 306 3.79 -12.92 -0.74
CA GLY A 306 3.17 -12.24 -1.87
C GLY A 306 2.42 -13.17 -2.83
N PHE A 307 2.20 -14.45 -2.46
CA PHE A 307 1.37 -15.37 -3.21
C PHE A 307 0.16 -15.81 -2.39
N GLY A 308 -0.96 -16.01 -3.10
CA GLY A 308 -2.26 -16.31 -2.49
C GLY A 308 -2.94 -15.09 -1.90
N HIS A 309 -4.23 -15.19 -1.64
CA HIS A 309 -5.04 -14.09 -1.10
C HIS A 309 -6.10 -14.64 -0.14
N PRO A 310 -6.36 -13.96 1.01
CA PRO A 310 -7.32 -14.48 1.99
C PRO A 310 -8.78 -14.46 1.51
N LEU A 311 -9.12 -13.64 0.51
CA LEU A 311 -10.47 -13.49 -0.03
C LEU A 311 -10.60 -14.05 -1.45
N PHE A 312 -9.67 -13.72 -2.33
CA PHE A 312 -9.73 -14.02 -3.76
C PHE A 312 -9.01 -15.34 -4.09
N VAL A 313 -9.47 -16.02 -5.12
CA VAL A 313 -8.71 -17.07 -5.79
C VAL A 313 -7.51 -16.44 -6.50
N ALA A 314 -7.73 -15.27 -7.12
CA ALA A 314 -6.68 -14.46 -7.74
C ALA A 314 -6.90 -12.98 -7.43
N ASP A 315 -5.89 -12.33 -6.84
CA ASP A 315 -5.92 -10.87 -6.67
C ASP A 315 -6.02 -10.20 -8.06
N PRO A 316 -7.06 -9.40 -8.34
CA PRO A 316 -7.27 -8.82 -9.66
C PRO A 316 -6.27 -7.72 -10.04
N ARG A 317 -5.55 -7.14 -9.06
CA ARG A 317 -4.64 -5.99 -9.26
C ARG A 317 -3.35 -6.36 -10.01
N PRO A 318 -2.60 -7.42 -9.64
CA PRO A 318 -1.31 -7.70 -10.26
C PRO A 318 -1.36 -7.87 -11.78
N PRO A 319 -2.26 -8.67 -12.38
CA PRO A 319 -2.30 -8.82 -13.83
C PRO A 319 -2.69 -7.52 -14.53
N HIS A 320 -3.61 -6.74 -13.96
CA HIS A 320 -4.02 -5.45 -14.50
C HIS A 320 -2.86 -4.44 -14.51
N MET A 321 -2.17 -4.28 -13.38
CA MET A 321 -1.05 -3.35 -13.24
C MET A 321 0.14 -3.78 -14.11
N ARG A 322 0.45 -5.09 -14.15
CA ARG A 322 1.57 -5.59 -14.97
C ARG A 322 1.38 -5.29 -16.46
N ALA A 323 0.15 -5.43 -16.96
CA ALA A 323 -0.19 -5.08 -18.34
C ALA A 323 0.02 -3.58 -18.62
N ARG A 324 -0.36 -2.70 -17.67
CA ARG A 324 -0.16 -1.25 -17.79
C ARG A 324 1.32 -0.87 -17.70
N PHE A 325 2.08 -1.49 -16.81
CA PHE A 325 3.52 -1.28 -16.71
C PHE A 325 4.22 -1.60 -18.03
N ALA A 326 3.92 -2.75 -18.63
CA ALA A 326 4.48 -3.13 -19.92
C ALA A 326 4.10 -2.12 -21.03
N ALA A 327 2.84 -1.68 -21.07
CA ALA A 327 2.37 -0.70 -22.05
C ALA A 327 3.05 0.69 -21.93
N GLN A 328 3.53 1.03 -20.72
CA GLN A 328 4.22 2.29 -20.43
C GLN A 328 5.75 2.18 -20.48
N GLY A 329 6.29 1.01 -20.82
CA GLY A 329 7.73 0.77 -20.83
C GLY A 329 8.35 0.69 -19.43
N PHE A 330 7.56 0.46 -18.39
CA PHE A 330 8.06 0.15 -17.06
C PHE A 330 8.32 -1.36 -16.96
N ASP A 331 9.53 -1.73 -17.34
CA ASP A 331 10.01 -3.11 -17.42
C ASP A 331 11.47 -3.18 -16.99
N GLY A 332 11.97 -4.40 -16.72
CA GLY A 332 13.37 -4.64 -16.37
C GLY A 332 13.58 -5.96 -15.65
N ALA A 333 14.67 -6.03 -14.90
CA ALA A 333 15.11 -7.28 -14.30
C ALA A 333 14.13 -7.84 -13.27
N TYR A 334 13.59 -6.99 -12.42
CA TYR A 334 12.66 -7.42 -11.38
C TYR A 334 11.27 -7.74 -11.92
N MET A 335 10.85 -7.06 -13.00
CA MET A 335 9.63 -7.44 -13.71
C MET A 335 9.79 -8.79 -14.43
N THR A 336 10.96 -9.07 -15.01
CA THR A 336 11.28 -10.39 -15.59
C THR A 336 11.23 -11.50 -14.53
N LEU A 337 11.84 -11.27 -13.36
CA LEU A 337 11.79 -12.21 -12.23
C LEU A 337 10.35 -12.41 -11.73
N PHE A 338 9.57 -11.31 -11.61
CA PHE A 338 8.17 -11.37 -11.23
C PHE A 338 7.38 -12.27 -12.18
N ASP A 339 7.47 -12.03 -13.49
CA ASP A 339 6.73 -12.80 -14.50
C ASP A 339 7.11 -14.28 -14.49
N ALA A 340 8.41 -14.58 -14.38
CA ALA A 340 8.93 -15.94 -14.31
C ALA A 340 8.44 -16.70 -13.07
N CYS A 341 8.50 -16.04 -11.91
CA CYS A 341 8.02 -16.60 -10.64
C CYS A 341 6.51 -16.86 -10.69
N CYS A 342 5.73 -15.90 -11.19
CA CYS A 342 4.28 -16.02 -11.31
C CYS A 342 3.88 -17.18 -12.26
N ALA A 343 4.51 -17.27 -13.45
CA ALA A 343 4.25 -18.32 -14.40
C ALA A 343 4.57 -19.71 -13.84
N GLN A 344 5.68 -19.84 -13.11
CA GLN A 344 6.08 -21.13 -12.52
C GLN A 344 5.18 -21.53 -11.34
N ALA A 345 4.82 -20.59 -10.46
CA ALA A 345 3.94 -20.86 -9.34
C ALA A 345 2.55 -21.30 -9.79
N ASP A 346 2.03 -20.66 -10.83
CA ASP A 346 0.78 -21.04 -11.47
C ASP A 346 0.84 -22.44 -12.07
N ALA A 347 1.86 -22.72 -12.89
CA ALA A 347 2.03 -24.03 -13.54
C ALA A 347 2.17 -25.18 -12.52
N ARG A 348 2.83 -24.94 -11.38
CA ARG A 348 3.09 -25.96 -10.36
C ARG A 348 1.92 -26.20 -9.41
N ARG A 349 1.19 -25.17 -9.00
CA ARG A 349 0.21 -25.23 -7.91
C ARG A 349 -1.03 -24.36 -8.13
N ALA A 350 -1.24 -23.77 -9.31
CA ALA A 350 -2.27 -22.75 -9.56
C ALA A 350 -2.21 -21.60 -8.53
N LEU A 351 -1.01 -21.27 -8.04
CA LEU A 351 -0.78 -20.26 -7.04
C LEU A 351 -0.57 -18.90 -7.71
N ARG A 352 -1.40 -17.93 -7.36
CA ARG A 352 -1.43 -16.60 -7.98
C ARG A 352 -0.74 -15.57 -7.09
N PRO A 353 -0.03 -14.57 -7.69
CA PRO A 353 0.52 -13.45 -6.94
C PRO A 353 -0.60 -12.58 -6.38
N ASN A 354 -0.33 -11.93 -5.27
CA ASN A 354 -1.12 -10.83 -4.76
C ASN A 354 -0.36 -9.50 -4.92
N ILE A 355 -0.98 -8.41 -4.45
CA ILE A 355 -0.39 -7.07 -4.58
C ILE A 355 0.97 -6.94 -3.89
N ASP A 356 1.25 -7.68 -2.82
CA ASP A 356 2.53 -7.59 -2.09
C ASP A 356 3.71 -8.04 -2.96
N PHE A 357 3.54 -9.10 -3.77
CA PHE A 357 4.59 -9.56 -4.67
C PHE A 357 4.86 -8.58 -5.81
N LEU A 358 3.80 -7.99 -6.38
CA LEU A 358 3.96 -6.96 -7.40
C LEU A 358 4.56 -5.68 -6.81
N THR A 359 4.13 -5.28 -5.60
CA THR A 359 4.72 -4.14 -4.87
C THR A 359 6.23 -4.33 -4.68
N ALA A 360 6.65 -5.51 -4.22
CA ALA A 360 8.06 -5.84 -4.02
C ALA A 360 8.87 -5.69 -5.32
N ALA A 361 8.40 -6.29 -6.41
CA ALA A 361 9.05 -6.19 -7.71
C ALA A 361 9.08 -4.74 -8.23
N THR A 362 7.98 -4.00 -8.07
CA THR A 362 7.88 -2.61 -8.52
C THR A 362 8.82 -1.69 -7.76
N LEU A 363 8.87 -1.78 -6.42
CA LEU A 363 9.78 -0.97 -5.61
C LEU A 363 11.25 -1.24 -5.96
N LEU A 364 11.62 -2.51 -6.15
CA LEU A 364 12.98 -2.88 -6.58
C LEU A 364 13.28 -2.37 -7.98
N GLU A 365 12.33 -2.43 -8.92
CA GLU A 365 12.50 -1.90 -10.28
C GLU A 365 12.60 -0.37 -10.31
N LEU A 366 11.98 0.32 -9.35
CA LEU A 366 12.16 1.75 -9.10
C LEU A 366 13.53 2.08 -8.49
N GLY A 367 14.30 1.07 -8.10
CA GLY A 367 15.60 1.21 -7.48
C GLY A 367 15.54 1.51 -5.98
N VAL A 368 14.40 1.25 -5.34
CA VAL A 368 14.27 1.29 -3.88
C VAL A 368 15.02 0.09 -3.30
N ALA A 369 16.00 0.35 -2.43
CA ALA A 369 16.73 -0.72 -1.78
C ALA A 369 15.83 -1.50 -0.81
N ALA A 370 15.96 -2.83 -0.78
CA ALA A 370 15.30 -3.63 0.25
C ALA A 370 15.86 -3.24 1.63
N PRO A 371 15.02 -2.75 2.56
CA PRO A 371 15.51 -2.26 3.84
C PRO A 371 16.16 -3.36 4.69
N SER A 372 17.32 -3.10 5.26
CA SER A 372 18.04 -4.07 6.09
C SER A 372 17.51 -4.23 7.52
N TRP A 373 16.56 -3.41 7.94
CA TRP A 373 16.05 -3.35 9.32
C TRP A 373 15.13 -4.51 9.72
N GLY A 374 14.77 -5.43 8.80
CA GLY A 374 14.03 -6.66 9.11
C GLY A 374 14.93 -7.85 9.47
N ALA A 375 16.24 -7.77 9.24
CA ALA A 375 17.15 -8.83 9.63
C ALA A 375 17.33 -8.81 11.17
N PRO A 376 17.06 -9.94 11.88
CA PRO A 376 17.29 -10.00 13.32
C PRO A 376 18.78 -9.75 13.57
N ARG A 377 19.12 -8.64 14.20
CA ARG A 377 20.47 -8.42 14.71
C ARG A 377 20.77 -9.56 15.70
N GLY A 378 21.40 -10.63 15.22
CA GLY A 378 22.08 -11.62 16.05
C GLY A 378 21.21 -12.52 16.94
N ARG A 379 20.00 -12.86 16.59
CA ARG A 379 19.34 -14.03 17.19
C ARG A 379 19.65 -15.25 16.33
N GLY A 380 20.49 -16.13 16.84
CA GLY A 380 20.71 -17.44 16.28
C GLY A 380 19.39 -18.21 16.06
N PRO A 381 19.40 -19.32 15.31
CA PRO A 381 18.20 -20.07 14.99
C PRO A 381 17.43 -20.42 16.28
N ARG A 382 16.13 -20.17 16.26
CA ARG A 382 15.26 -20.61 17.37
C ARG A 382 15.37 -22.13 17.46
N PRO A 383 15.55 -22.69 18.66
CA PRO A 383 15.43 -24.13 18.81
C PRO A 383 14.04 -24.56 18.34
N THR A 384 13.99 -25.51 17.44
CA THR A 384 12.75 -26.20 17.06
C THR A 384 12.24 -26.93 18.30
N ALA A 385 11.04 -26.56 18.77
CA ALA A 385 10.28 -27.35 19.71
C ALA A 385 9.47 -28.41 18.95
#